data_31b4f2d68980a2c67585d52a2c716fbe
#
_entry.id   31b4f2d68980a2c67585d52a2c716fbe
#
_cell.length_a   1.000
_cell.length_b   1.000
_cell.length_c   1.000
_cell.angle_alpha   90.00
_cell.angle_beta   90.00
_cell.angle_gamma   90.00
#
_symmetry.space_group_name_H-M   'P 1'
#
loop_
_entity.id
_entity.type
_entity.pdbx_description
1 polymer ?
#
loop_
_entity_poly.entity_id
_entity_poly.type
_entity_poly.pdbx_seq_one_letter_code
_entity_poly.pdbx_strand_id
1 'polypeptide(L)'
;MRELLATLNDYDPGMLPALAETWGIASKSLVDDAIIPQLHRAMLDPQSSEAAWDKLDDSARTALQLLVSSAQQRMKIGQFERFYGKIRKLGRAQIEKEQPHLQGQSIAETLYYRGFIGEGYDKVDDNLIGFFYVPPDLADALPLHKTSYEHIEVEDSSSLDLPSLPTIDDVQDISSADTSIVDDLTTLLAFTQANEVEMEDDGFSQQAIRALMPHVLHDSVVRLDFLLGLGISAALITSQDGKAYPRRNEVRAFLSATRAEQIRLLALAWLESQTYRDLWHIPGLFPDDSGWSYDPAGARDAVMSLFAELLPEQGWVSVNDLIDVIKDIEPDFQRPDGDYDSWYIRNAAGEFLNGFESWDAVEGSLIEFYLVGPMYWLGLVDIGDDVVRLTAYGRAFLEIQDWPLPPDQPHPIEIRNDGALLASRRVNRFERFQLARFARWEQAGDPYVYRLGADSIQRATVQGINVQHIQAFLVRQLDGKPIPIPIVKLLRNWQDGAKTTVSFESHIILRANNEEVLDKIFAMPAFRRHLGARLGPMSCVIREDQWQDLSDKLGDDGIEVDAAGLGRSND
;
A
#
# COMPACT_ATOMS: atom_id res chain seq x y z
N MET A 1 5.02 23.49 -10.40
CA MET A 1 5.72 23.91 -11.63
C MET A 1 6.16 25.36 -11.47
N ARG A 2 7.23 25.76 -12.12
CA ARG A 2 7.76 27.12 -12.08
C ARG A 2 7.52 27.80 -13.43
N GLU A 3 7.29 29.11 -13.41
CA GLU A 3 7.21 29.91 -14.64
C GLU A 3 8.56 29.96 -15.35
N LEU A 4 8.57 30.26 -16.63
CA LEU A 4 9.76 30.27 -17.48
C LEU A 4 10.93 31.09 -16.90
N LEU A 5 10.64 32.27 -16.36
CA LEU A 5 11.70 33.10 -15.78
C LEU A 5 12.42 32.41 -14.60
N ALA A 6 11.68 31.70 -13.75
CA ALA A 6 12.25 30.95 -12.65
C ALA A 6 13.05 29.74 -13.16
N THR A 7 12.50 29.04 -14.16
CA THR A 7 13.17 27.90 -14.82
C THR A 7 14.49 28.32 -15.47
N LEU A 8 14.53 29.47 -16.16
CA LEU A 8 15.75 29.98 -16.79
C LEU A 8 16.83 30.35 -15.76
N ASN A 9 16.44 30.78 -14.56
CA ASN A 9 17.39 31.04 -13.48
C ASN A 9 17.93 29.77 -12.80
N ASP A 10 17.23 28.65 -12.94
CA ASP A 10 17.64 27.35 -12.38
C ASP A 10 18.60 26.60 -13.32
N TYR A 11 18.65 26.92 -14.61
CA TYR A 11 19.59 26.29 -15.54
C TYR A 11 21.05 26.61 -15.21
N ASP A 12 21.93 25.66 -15.52
CA ASP A 12 23.36 25.89 -15.46
C ASP A 12 23.76 27.11 -16.37
N PRO A 13 24.47 28.08 -15.86
CA PRO A 13 24.91 29.23 -16.67
C PRO A 13 25.65 28.84 -17.96
N GLY A 14 26.29 27.68 -17.98
CA GLY A 14 26.95 27.15 -19.17
C GLY A 14 26.00 26.79 -20.33
N MET A 15 24.68 26.62 -20.05
CA MET A 15 23.67 26.36 -21.07
C MET A 15 23.14 27.63 -21.75
N LEU A 16 23.26 28.81 -21.10
CA LEU A 16 22.66 30.03 -21.60
C LEU A 16 23.11 30.43 -23.02
N PRO A 17 24.37 30.21 -23.44
CA PRO A 17 24.79 30.45 -24.83
C PRO A 17 24.07 29.53 -25.83
N ALA A 18 23.86 28.28 -25.52
CA ALA A 18 23.17 27.31 -26.37
C ALA A 18 21.67 27.65 -26.50
N LEU A 19 21.04 28.07 -25.39
CA LEU A 19 19.67 28.59 -25.38
C LEU A 19 19.55 29.86 -26.25
N ALA A 20 20.49 30.81 -26.10
CA ALA A 20 20.50 32.04 -26.88
C ALA A 20 20.61 31.74 -28.40
N GLU A 21 21.43 30.79 -28.79
CA GLU A 21 21.57 30.36 -30.18
C GLU A 21 20.26 29.74 -30.70
N THR A 22 19.64 28.86 -29.92
CA THR A 22 18.34 28.22 -30.28
C THR A 22 17.27 29.25 -30.55
N TRP A 23 17.18 30.29 -29.70
CA TRP A 23 16.15 31.33 -29.74
C TRP A 23 16.56 32.57 -30.51
N GLY A 24 17.65 32.53 -31.28
CA GLY A 24 18.06 33.56 -32.21
C GLY A 24 18.62 34.82 -31.55
N ILE A 25 19.13 34.73 -30.32
CA ILE A 25 19.70 35.85 -29.58
C ILE A 25 21.23 35.91 -29.82
N ALA A 26 21.76 37.05 -30.18
CA ALA A 26 23.19 37.23 -30.39
C ALA A 26 23.95 37.26 -29.05
N SER A 27 24.44 36.09 -28.61
CA SER A 27 25.06 35.87 -27.29
C SER A 27 26.50 36.42 -27.15
N LYS A 28 27.16 36.76 -28.25
CA LYS A 28 28.62 37.08 -28.26
C LYS A 28 29.04 38.35 -27.52
N SER A 29 28.10 39.17 -27.05
CA SER A 29 28.40 40.47 -26.38
C SER A 29 27.66 40.69 -25.05
N LEU A 30 26.94 39.69 -24.53
CA LEU A 30 26.14 39.89 -23.33
C LEU A 30 26.80 39.23 -22.12
N VAL A 31 26.80 39.95 -21.01
CA VAL A 31 27.13 39.43 -19.68
C VAL A 31 25.98 38.46 -19.28
N ASP A 32 26.27 37.35 -18.63
CA ASP A 32 25.30 36.28 -18.30
C ASP A 32 24.00 36.81 -17.67
N ASP A 33 24.06 37.83 -16.81
CA ASP A 33 22.90 38.48 -16.17
C ASP A 33 21.94 39.19 -17.15
N ALA A 34 22.41 39.56 -18.36
CA ALA A 34 21.59 40.22 -19.38
C ALA A 34 20.91 39.24 -20.37
N ILE A 35 21.34 38.00 -20.40
CA ILE A 35 20.81 36.98 -21.33
C ILE A 35 19.43 36.49 -20.91
N ILE A 36 19.21 36.22 -19.62
CA ILE A 36 17.96 35.65 -19.10
C ILE A 36 16.72 36.50 -19.42
N PRO A 37 16.72 37.83 -19.22
CA PRO A 37 15.57 38.67 -19.60
C PRO A 37 15.29 38.69 -21.10
N GLN A 38 16.31 38.51 -21.93
CA GLN A 38 16.15 38.45 -23.39
C GLN A 38 15.62 37.09 -23.82
N LEU A 39 16.13 36.01 -23.25
CA LEU A 39 15.59 34.65 -23.44
C LEU A 39 14.13 34.58 -23.06
N HIS A 40 13.79 35.02 -21.86
CA HIS A 40 12.41 35.06 -21.38
C HIS A 40 11.48 35.80 -22.36
N ARG A 41 11.88 36.96 -22.87
CA ARG A 41 11.09 37.72 -23.84
C ARG A 41 10.99 37.02 -25.18
N ALA A 42 12.08 36.43 -25.70
CA ALA A 42 12.08 35.71 -26.97
C ALA A 42 11.28 34.44 -26.91
N MET A 43 11.35 33.71 -25.81
CA MET A 43 10.65 32.45 -25.65
C MET A 43 9.10 32.62 -25.48
N LEU A 44 8.67 33.78 -24.98
CA LEU A 44 7.23 34.11 -24.88
C LEU A 44 6.72 34.91 -26.07
N ASP A 45 7.58 35.30 -27.04
CA ASP A 45 7.14 35.96 -28.26
C ASP A 45 6.52 34.92 -29.24
N PRO A 46 5.26 35.08 -29.69
CA PRO A 46 4.57 34.10 -30.51
C PRO A 46 5.28 33.74 -31.82
N GLN A 47 5.96 34.70 -32.45
CA GLN A 47 6.70 34.44 -33.69
C GLN A 47 7.96 33.62 -33.44
N SER A 48 8.66 33.94 -32.35
CA SER A 48 9.89 33.27 -31.93
C SER A 48 9.59 31.84 -31.46
N SER A 49 8.53 31.64 -30.69
CA SER A 49 8.10 30.34 -30.19
C SER A 49 7.59 29.43 -31.32
N GLU A 50 6.85 29.96 -32.29
CA GLU A 50 6.43 29.23 -33.49
C GLU A 50 7.66 28.82 -34.33
N ALA A 51 8.62 29.71 -34.55
CA ALA A 51 9.84 29.41 -35.28
C ALA A 51 10.76 28.39 -34.57
N ALA A 52 10.77 28.38 -33.23
CA ALA A 52 11.50 27.36 -32.44
C ALA A 52 10.78 26.01 -32.45
N TRP A 53 9.44 26.02 -32.39
CA TRP A 53 8.60 24.83 -32.54
C TRP A 53 8.77 24.15 -33.90
N ASP A 54 8.80 24.94 -34.99
CA ASP A 54 8.98 24.42 -36.36
C ASP A 54 10.31 23.73 -36.59
N LYS A 55 11.33 24.02 -35.75
CA LYS A 55 12.65 23.35 -35.79
C LYS A 55 12.67 22.04 -35.01
N LEU A 56 11.62 21.69 -34.29
CA LEU A 56 11.50 20.41 -33.63
C LEU A 56 11.04 19.35 -34.61
N ASP A 57 11.55 18.15 -34.49
CA ASP A 57 10.99 16.97 -35.17
C ASP A 57 9.64 16.56 -34.55
N ASP A 58 8.94 15.66 -35.21
CA ASP A 58 7.62 15.24 -34.77
C ASP A 58 7.66 14.51 -33.42
N SER A 59 8.70 13.74 -33.14
CA SER A 59 8.87 13.04 -31.87
C SER A 59 9.10 14.00 -30.71
N ALA A 60 9.89 15.06 -30.90
CA ALA A 60 10.08 16.09 -29.88
C ALA A 60 8.80 16.92 -29.63
N ARG A 61 8.00 17.18 -30.69
CA ARG A 61 6.70 17.81 -30.56
C ARG A 61 5.73 16.94 -29.77
N THR A 62 5.69 15.65 -30.09
CA THR A 62 4.87 14.65 -29.38
C THR A 62 5.25 14.57 -27.89
N ALA A 63 6.55 14.57 -27.58
CA ALA A 63 7.05 14.58 -26.20
C ALA A 63 6.56 15.81 -25.40
N LEU A 64 6.59 16.99 -26.00
CA LEU A 64 6.08 18.22 -25.36
C LEU A 64 4.56 18.18 -25.18
N GLN A 65 3.82 17.71 -26.19
CA GLN A 65 2.36 17.57 -26.10
C GLN A 65 1.97 16.56 -25.01
N LEU A 66 2.63 15.43 -24.93
CA LEU A 66 2.43 14.43 -23.88
C LEU A 66 2.69 15.03 -22.49
N LEU A 67 3.79 15.76 -22.33
CA LEU A 67 4.14 16.38 -21.06
C LEU A 67 3.10 17.40 -20.60
N VAL A 68 2.59 18.22 -21.50
CA VAL A 68 1.55 19.24 -21.19
C VAL A 68 0.18 18.59 -20.93
N SER A 69 -0.15 17.48 -21.60
CA SER A 69 -1.41 16.76 -21.39
C SER A 69 -1.37 15.76 -20.21
N SER A 70 -0.19 15.49 -19.64
CA SER A 70 -0.06 14.61 -18.50
C SER A 70 -0.68 15.17 -17.22
N ALA A 71 -0.94 14.29 -16.23
CA ALA A 71 -1.49 14.69 -14.95
C ALA A 71 -0.59 15.75 -14.28
N GLN A 72 -1.20 16.87 -13.86
CA GLN A 72 -0.49 18.05 -13.32
C GLN A 72 0.53 18.68 -14.30
N GLN A 73 0.43 18.42 -15.61
CA GLN A 73 1.34 18.95 -16.65
C GLN A 73 2.83 18.68 -16.37
N ARG A 74 3.14 17.52 -15.82
CA ARG A 74 4.49 17.08 -15.49
C ARG A 74 4.60 15.56 -15.53
N MET A 75 5.83 15.06 -15.72
CA MET A 75 6.14 13.63 -15.74
C MET A 75 7.40 13.36 -14.93
N LYS A 76 7.46 12.24 -14.20
CA LYS A 76 8.67 11.85 -13.45
C LYS A 76 9.86 11.75 -14.41
N ILE A 77 11.06 12.15 -13.94
CA ILE A 77 12.29 12.14 -14.75
C ILE A 77 12.52 10.77 -15.36
N GLY A 78 12.52 9.71 -14.56
CA GLY A 78 12.77 8.35 -15.04
C GLY A 78 11.75 7.88 -16.07
N GLN A 79 10.48 8.26 -15.94
CA GLN A 79 9.44 7.94 -16.91
C GLN A 79 9.63 8.69 -18.23
N PHE A 80 9.93 9.99 -18.19
CA PHE A 80 10.17 10.77 -19.40
C PHE A 80 11.44 10.35 -20.13
N GLU A 81 12.53 10.10 -19.39
CA GLU A 81 13.81 9.65 -19.96
C GLU A 81 13.71 8.25 -20.58
N ARG A 82 12.83 7.39 -20.08
CA ARG A 82 12.58 6.07 -20.66
C ARG A 82 12.01 6.14 -22.08
N PHE A 83 11.06 7.05 -22.30
CA PHE A 83 10.44 7.21 -23.61
C PHE A 83 11.28 8.04 -24.59
N TYR A 84 12.00 9.04 -24.06
CA TYR A 84 12.64 10.05 -24.87
C TYR A 84 14.16 10.12 -24.70
N GLY A 85 14.74 9.19 -23.92
CA GLY A 85 16.17 9.02 -23.69
C GLY A 85 16.73 9.92 -22.60
N LYS A 86 17.88 9.53 -22.02
CA LYS A 86 18.51 10.20 -20.87
C LYS A 86 19.10 11.57 -21.24
N ILE A 87 19.09 12.48 -20.28
CA ILE A 87 19.71 13.80 -20.38
C ILE A 87 21.07 13.76 -19.70
N ARG A 88 22.15 13.93 -20.48
CA ARG A 88 23.49 14.06 -19.93
C ARG A 88 23.70 15.48 -19.39
N LYS A 89 24.09 15.61 -18.14
CA LYS A 89 24.42 16.90 -17.52
C LYS A 89 25.83 17.30 -17.92
N LEU A 90 25.94 18.05 -19.03
CA LEU A 90 27.22 18.44 -19.64
C LEU A 90 27.69 19.80 -19.07
N GLY A 91 28.97 19.89 -18.76
CA GLY A 91 29.60 21.18 -18.42
C GLY A 91 29.78 22.06 -19.66
N ARG A 92 29.98 23.41 -19.46
CA ARG A 92 30.07 24.43 -20.50
C ARG A 92 30.98 24.04 -21.68
N ALA A 93 32.18 23.57 -21.41
CA ALA A 93 33.14 23.18 -22.47
C ALA A 93 32.66 22.00 -23.31
N GLN A 94 31.91 21.09 -22.72
CA GLN A 94 31.31 19.95 -23.45
C GLN A 94 30.10 20.42 -24.26
N ILE A 95 29.25 21.31 -23.73
CA ILE A 95 28.10 21.88 -24.45
C ILE A 95 28.61 22.63 -25.71
N GLU A 96 29.67 23.44 -25.58
CA GLU A 96 30.29 24.17 -26.72
C GLU A 96 30.86 23.20 -27.76
N LYS A 97 31.41 22.04 -27.34
CA LYS A 97 32.02 21.06 -28.22
C LYS A 97 30.99 20.15 -28.90
N GLU A 98 30.02 19.63 -28.10
CA GLU A 98 29.09 18.59 -28.58
C GLU A 98 27.79 19.17 -29.14
N GLN A 99 27.46 20.42 -28.79
CA GLN A 99 26.28 21.14 -29.27
C GLN A 99 24.95 20.35 -29.10
N PRO A 100 24.60 19.88 -27.87
CA PRO A 100 23.45 19.01 -27.64
C PRO A 100 22.12 19.66 -28.01
N HIS A 101 22.02 20.95 -28.07
CA HIS A 101 20.86 21.71 -28.56
C HIS A 101 20.65 21.57 -30.07
N LEU A 102 21.69 21.22 -30.84
CA LEU A 102 21.62 20.98 -32.30
C LEU A 102 21.60 19.48 -32.60
N GLN A 103 22.39 18.69 -31.90
CA GLN A 103 22.60 17.26 -32.11
C GLN A 103 22.62 16.54 -30.76
N GLY A 104 21.49 16.53 -30.05
CA GLY A 104 21.32 15.78 -28.82
C GLY A 104 21.36 14.27 -29.09
N GLN A 105 21.85 13.49 -28.11
CA GLN A 105 21.86 12.03 -28.19
C GLN A 105 20.46 11.45 -27.96
N SER A 106 19.55 12.24 -27.42
CA SER A 106 18.16 11.84 -27.18
C SER A 106 17.21 13.02 -27.40
N ILE A 107 15.91 12.70 -27.54
CA ILE A 107 14.85 13.70 -27.64
C ILE A 107 14.77 14.53 -26.35
N ALA A 108 14.81 13.87 -25.19
CA ALA A 108 14.82 14.55 -23.89
C ALA A 108 16.01 15.52 -23.76
N GLU A 109 17.21 15.11 -24.14
CA GLU A 109 18.42 15.95 -24.14
C GLU A 109 18.27 17.15 -25.06
N THR A 110 17.74 16.96 -26.27
CA THR A 110 17.48 18.05 -27.22
C THR A 110 16.50 19.07 -26.67
N LEU A 111 15.39 18.62 -26.10
CA LEU A 111 14.37 19.49 -25.50
C LEU A 111 14.92 20.27 -24.30
N TYR A 112 15.70 19.62 -23.45
CA TYR A 112 16.33 20.24 -22.27
C TYR A 112 17.32 21.32 -22.68
N TYR A 113 18.27 21.02 -23.58
CA TYR A 113 19.29 22.00 -24.02
C TYR A 113 18.74 23.07 -24.97
N ARG A 114 17.51 22.92 -25.48
CA ARG A 114 16.76 23.97 -26.16
C ARG A 114 15.86 24.79 -25.24
N GLY A 115 15.74 24.40 -23.97
CA GLY A 115 14.99 25.13 -22.95
C GLY A 115 13.48 24.95 -23.00
N PHE A 116 12.97 23.91 -23.67
CA PHE A 116 11.54 23.62 -23.70
C PHE A 116 11.02 22.99 -22.42
N ILE A 117 11.86 22.22 -21.71
CA ILE A 117 11.48 21.49 -20.51
C ILE A 117 12.34 21.93 -19.31
N GLY A 118 11.71 22.19 -18.18
CA GLY A 118 12.36 22.45 -16.89
C GLY A 118 12.38 21.20 -16.02
N GLU A 119 13.31 21.17 -15.10
CA GLU A 119 13.46 20.14 -14.08
C GLU A 119 12.98 20.69 -12.73
N GLY A 120 12.17 19.91 -12.04
CA GLY A 120 11.65 20.28 -10.73
C GLY A 120 11.71 19.10 -9.76
N TYR A 121 11.64 19.41 -8.47
CA TYR A 121 11.67 18.42 -7.42
C TYR A 121 10.56 18.70 -6.42
N ASP A 122 9.76 17.69 -6.11
CA ASP A 122 8.78 17.72 -5.03
C ASP A 122 9.23 16.82 -3.88
N LYS A 123 8.97 17.26 -2.66
CA LYS A 123 9.21 16.46 -1.49
C LYS A 123 7.93 15.70 -1.14
N VAL A 124 7.94 14.40 -1.37
CA VAL A 124 6.85 13.48 -1.01
C VAL A 124 7.41 12.53 0.05
N ASP A 125 6.84 12.55 1.25
CA ASP A 125 7.19 11.67 2.38
C ASP A 125 8.70 11.58 2.69
N ASP A 126 9.39 12.74 2.71
CA ASP A 126 10.84 12.93 2.86
C ASP A 126 11.71 12.53 1.65
N ASN A 127 11.17 11.92 0.61
CA ASN A 127 11.87 11.64 -0.63
C ASN A 127 11.75 12.80 -1.63
N LEU A 128 12.85 13.12 -2.32
CA LEU A 128 12.89 14.14 -3.35
C LEU A 128 12.61 13.47 -4.70
N ILE A 129 11.40 13.67 -5.24
CA ILE A 129 11.00 13.14 -6.54
C ILE A 129 11.23 14.19 -7.62
N GLY A 130 12.08 13.85 -8.61
CA GLY A 130 12.34 14.70 -9.76
C GLY A 130 11.29 14.53 -10.85
N PHE A 131 10.93 15.62 -11.51
CA PHE A 131 10.02 15.61 -12.65
C PHE A 131 10.43 16.64 -13.70
N PHE A 132 10.14 16.35 -14.97
CA PHE A 132 10.19 17.32 -16.05
C PHE A 132 8.82 17.96 -16.25
N TYR A 133 8.83 19.21 -16.66
CA TYR A 133 7.63 19.99 -16.99
C TYR A 133 7.93 21.01 -18.09
N VAL A 134 6.92 21.40 -18.83
CA VAL A 134 6.98 22.60 -19.68
C VAL A 134 6.55 23.78 -18.80
N PRO A 135 7.33 24.89 -18.72
CA PRO A 135 6.88 26.09 -18.00
C PRO A 135 5.51 26.51 -18.52
N PRO A 136 4.51 26.79 -17.63
CA PRO A 136 3.13 27.04 -18.04
C PRO A 136 2.98 28.21 -19.01
N ASP A 137 3.70 29.30 -18.77
CA ASP A 137 3.72 30.49 -19.61
C ASP A 137 4.38 30.24 -20.98
N LEU A 138 5.36 29.34 -21.05
CA LEU A 138 5.93 28.86 -22.32
C LEU A 138 4.94 27.94 -23.06
N ALA A 139 4.27 27.04 -22.35
CA ALA A 139 3.25 26.18 -22.94
C ALA A 139 2.11 26.97 -23.60
N ASP A 140 1.70 28.08 -22.97
CA ASP A 140 0.69 28.99 -23.53
C ASP A 140 1.19 29.72 -24.81
N ALA A 141 2.49 29.95 -24.92
CA ALA A 141 3.11 30.62 -26.07
C ALA A 141 3.38 29.66 -27.25
N LEU A 142 3.50 28.37 -27.01
CA LEU A 142 3.77 27.36 -28.03
C LEU A 142 2.49 26.98 -28.79
N PRO A 143 2.59 26.64 -30.10
CA PRO A 143 1.43 26.28 -30.92
C PRO A 143 0.94 24.83 -30.69
N LEU A 144 0.85 24.41 -29.43
CA LEU A 144 0.45 23.06 -29.01
C LEU A 144 -0.96 22.66 -29.50
N HIS A 145 -1.84 23.62 -29.80
CA HIS A 145 -3.24 23.37 -30.18
C HIS A 145 -3.48 23.47 -31.69
N LYS A 146 -2.45 23.69 -32.52
CA LYS A 146 -2.61 23.83 -33.98
C LYS A 146 -2.63 22.49 -34.72
N THR A 147 -2.31 21.40 -34.09
CA THR A 147 -2.49 20.06 -34.65
C THR A 147 -3.84 19.51 -34.16
N SER A 148 -4.86 19.61 -35.04
CA SER A 148 -6.09 18.81 -34.89
C SER A 148 -5.71 17.36 -34.71
N TYR A 149 -6.37 16.69 -33.76
CA TYR A 149 -6.43 15.23 -33.67
C TYR A 149 -7.24 14.68 -34.88
N GLU A 150 -6.79 14.90 -36.11
CA GLU A 150 -7.15 14.05 -37.21
C GLU A 150 -6.11 12.95 -37.25
N HIS A 151 -6.54 11.77 -36.85
CA HIS A 151 -5.86 10.49 -37.02
C HIS A 151 -4.43 10.60 -37.56
N ILE A 152 -3.46 10.89 -36.74
CA ILE A 152 -2.14 10.39 -36.98
C ILE A 152 -2.28 8.90 -36.62
N GLU A 153 -2.48 8.08 -37.64
CA GLU A 153 -1.89 6.75 -37.57
C GLU A 153 -0.41 7.04 -37.27
N VAL A 154 -0.06 6.92 -36.00
CA VAL A 154 1.34 6.86 -35.59
C VAL A 154 1.86 5.65 -36.33
N GLU A 155 2.47 5.88 -37.50
CA GLU A 155 3.47 4.94 -37.95
C GLU A 155 4.49 4.90 -36.81
N ASP A 156 4.41 3.85 -36.10
CA ASP A 156 5.13 3.40 -34.92
C ASP A 156 6.64 3.39 -35.21
N SER A 157 7.28 4.55 -35.17
CA SER A 157 8.72 4.70 -35.42
C SER A 157 9.47 5.17 -34.18
N SER A 158 8.91 4.93 -33.00
CA SER A 158 9.62 4.93 -31.72
C SER A 158 9.08 3.87 -30.77
N SER A 159 8.49 2.78 -31.25
CA SER A 159 8.65 1.53 -30.57
C SER A 159 10.16 1.24 -30.60
N LEU A 160 10.86 1.34 -29.47
CA LEU A 160 11.84 0.31 -29.22
C LEU A 160 11.18 -0.95 -29.77
N ASP A 161 11.82 -1.67 -30.73
CA ASP A 161 11.37 -3.01 -31.15
C ASP A 161 11.43 -3.88 -29.90
N LEU A 162 10.44 -3.66 -28.98
CA LEU A 162 10.31 -4.48 -27.79
C LEU A 162 10.01 -5.88 -28.30
N PRO A 163 10.76 -6.88 -27.89
CA PRO A 163 10.51 -8.23 -28.33
C PRO A 163 9.08 -8.61 -27.93
N SER A 164 8.25 -8.97 -28.91
CA SER A 164 6.91 -9.48 -28.57
C SER A 164 7.06 -10.85 -27.92
N LEU A 165 6.54 -11.00 -26.72
CA LEU A 165 6.53 -12.27 -26.01
C LEU A 165 5.61 -13.27 -26.75
N PRO A 166 6.06 -14.52 -26.97
CA PRO A 166 5.22 -15.53 -27.57
C PRO A 166 4.05 -15.88 -26.64
N THR A 167 2.85 -15.98 -27.20
CA THR A 167 1.68 -16.45 -26.45
C THR A 167 1.60 -17.97 -26.43
N ILE A 168 1.16 -18.51 -25.30
CA ILE A 168 1.02 -19.94 -25.03
C ILE A 168 -0.47 -20.28 -25.01
N ASP A 169 -0.92 -21.25 -25.83
CA ASP A 169 -2.34 -21.60 -25.97
C ASP A 169 -2.76 -22.77 -25.07
N ASP A 170 -1.90 -23.74 -24.82
CA ASP A 170 -2.21 -24.94 -24.03
C ASP A 170 -1.59 -24.85 -22.63
N VAL A 171 -2.33 -24.23 -21.71
CA VAL A 171 -1.92 -24.03 -20.31
C VAL A 171 -2.71 -24.97 -19.42
N GLN A 172 -1.97 -25.71 -18.57
CA GLN A 172 -2.55 -26.60 -17.56
C GLN A 172 -2.44 -25.97 -16.17
N ASP A 173 -3.18 -26.53 -15.21
CA ASP A 173 -3.15 -26.09 -13.79
C ASP A 173 -3.41 -24.59 -13.56
N ILE A 174 -4.42 -24.06 -14.28
CA ILE A 174 -4.79 -22.64 -14.20
C ILE A 174 -5.42 -22.32 -12.83
N SER A 175 -4.82 -21.36 -12.15
CA SER A 175 -5.39 -20.70 -10.98
C SER A 175 -5.95 -19.34 -11.41
N SER A 176 -7.26 -19.29 -11.63
CA SER A 176 -7.91 -18.02 -11.98
C SER A 176 -7.92 -17.09 -10.79
N ALA A 177 -7.53 -15.85 -11.03
CA ALA A 177 -7.60 -14.80 -10.03
C ALA A 177 -9.05 -14.52 -9.64
N ASP A 178 -9.22 -14.16 -8.38
CA ASP A 178 -10.52 -13.77 -7.86
C ASP A 178 -10.43 -12.42 -7.09
N THR A 179 -11.51 -12.01 -6.50
CA THR A 179 -11.56 -10.79 -5.71
C THR A 179 -11.61 -11.05 -4.21
N SER A 180 -11.08 -12.19 -3.75
CA SER A 180 -11.11 -12.62 -2.33
C SER A 180 -10.32 -11.69 -1.41
N ILE A 181 -9.36 -10.94 -1.95
CA ILE A 181 -8.62 -9.92 -1.20
C ILE A 181 -9.54 -8.91 -0.51
N VAL A 182 -10.63 -8.52 -1.15
CA VAL A 182 -11.65 -7.61 -0.58
C VAL A 182 -12.37 -8.28 0.60
N ASP A 183 -12.64 -9.58 0.49
CA ASP A 183 -13.30 -10.33 1.56
C ASP A 183 -12.37 -10.52 2.76
N ASP A 184 -11.11 -10.86 2.52
CA ASP A 184 -10.13 -11.04 3.58
C ASP A 184 -9.77 -9.70 4.25
N LEU A 185 -9.68 -8.61 3.49
CA LEU A 185 -9.50 -7.27 4.07
C LEU A 185 -10.72 -6.86 4.91
N THR A 186 -11.95 -7.17 4.47
CA THR A 186 -13.15 -6.95 5.27
C THR A 186 -13.08 -7.74 6.59
N THR A 187 -12.56 -8.98 6.55
CA THR A 187 -12.32 -9.82 7.73
C THR A 187 -11.28 -9.21 8.65
N LEU A 188 -10.15 -8.77 8.11
CA LEU A 188 -9.08 -8.10 8.85
C LEU A 188 -9.60 -6.83 9.57
N LEU A 189 -10.32 -5.98 8.85
CA LEU A 189 -10.91 -4.75 9.41
C LEU A 189 -11.91 -5.05 10.54
N ALA A 190 -12.73 -6.09 10.38
CA ALA A 190 -13.66 -6.51 11.42
C ALA A 190 -12.93 -7.11 12.63
N PHE A 191 -11.85 -7.84 12.39
CA PHE A 191 -11.02 -8.44 13.43
C PHE A 191 -10.31 -7.37 14.27
N THR A 192 -9.67 -6.39 13.63
CA THR A 192 -9.01 -5.25 14.32
C THR A 192 -9.99 -4.33 15.02
N GLN A 193 -11.25 -4.27 14.59
CA GLN A 193 -12.31 -3.55 15.28
C GLN A 193 -12.81 -4.31 16.54
N ALA A 194 -12.78 -5.63 16.52
CA ALA A 194 -13.35 -6.47 17.57
C ALA A 194 -12.33 -6.90 18.63
N ASN A 195 -11.04 -6.89 18.31
CA ASN A 195 -9.96 -7.39 19.14
C ASN A 195 -8.85 -6.35 19.27
N GLU A 196 -8.09 -6.43 20.36
CA GLU A 196 -6.79 -5.76 20.44
C GLU A 196 -5.80 -6.56 19.63
N VAL A 197 -5.22 -5.94 18.61
CA VAL A 197 -4.29 -6.60 17.68
C VAL A 197 -2.93 -5.95 17.81
N GLU A 198 -1.99 -6.66 18.39
CA GLU A 198 -0.62 -6.19 18.57
C GLU A 198 0.15 -6.27 17.25
N MET A 199 0.92 -5.22 16.99
CA MET A 199 1.83 -5.11 15.87
C MET A 199 3.27 -5.15 16.37
N GLU A 200 4.10 -5.86 15.66
CA GLU A 200 5.57 -5.81 15.74
C GLU A 200 6.10 -4.85 14.66
N ASP A 201 7.41 -4.58 14.64
CA ASP A 201 7.99 -3.52 13.81
C ASP A 201 7.60 -3.60 12.32
N ASP A 202 7.46 -4.81 11.76
CA ASP A 202 7.20 -5.05 10.34
C ASP A 202 5.86 -5.76 10.06
N GLY A 203 4.96 -5.91 11.03
CA GLY A 203 3.74 -6.67 10.76
C GLY A 203 2.88 -6.99 11.97
N PHE A 204 2.06 -8.01 11.85
CA PHE A 204 1.28 -8.54 12.97
C PHE A 204 2.14 -9.43 13.87
N SER A 205 1.88 -9.38 15.19
CA SER A 205 2.44 -10.34 16.11
C SER A 205 2.04 -11.78 15.73
N GLN A 206 2.90 -12.74 16.05
CA GLN A 206 2.62 -14.16 15.81
C GLN A 206 1.30 -14.63 16.45
N GLN A 207 0.90 -14.01 17.56
CA GLN A 207 -0.38 -14.28 18.21
C GLN A 207 -1.54 -13.77 17.37
N ALA A 208 -1.44 -12.57 16.81
CA ALA A 208 -2.45 -11.98 15.94
C ALA A 208 -2.64 -12.80 14.67
N ILE A 209 -1.54 -13.22 14.03
CA ILE A 209 -1.55 -14.09 12.84
C ILE A 209 -2.31 -15.39 13.13
N ARG A 210 -1.96 -16.10 14.21
CA ARG A 210 -2.63 -17.36 14.59
C ARG A 210 -4.12 -17.19 14.87
N ALA A 211 -4.51 -16.05 15.42
CA ALA A 211 -5.91 -15.75 15.73
C ALA A 211 -6.72 -15.35 14.48
N LEU A 212 -6.11 -14.68 13.50
CA LEU A 212 -6.77 -14.21 12.30
C LEU A 212 -6.83 -15.28 11.21
N MET A 213 -5.79 -16.10 11.06
CA MET A 213 -5.64 -17.12 10.00
C MET A 213 -6.88 -18.00 9.78
N PRO A 214 -7.58 -18.52 10.82
CA PRO A 214 -8.78 -19.34 10.62
C PRO A 214 -9.99 -18.60 10.01
N HIS A 215 -9.91 -17.27 9.89
CA HIS A 215 -11.03 -16.41 9.49
C HIS A 215 -10.88 -15.84 8.09
N VAL A 216 -9.72 -15.99 7.46
CA VAL A 216 -9.47 -15.59 6.08
C VAL A 216 -9.74 -16.74 5.11
N LEU A 217 -9.93 -16.42 3.82
CA LEU A 217 -10.18 -17.41 2.78
C LEU A 217 -8.91 -18.15 2.36
N HIS A 218 -7.77 -17.49 2.46
CA HIS A 218 -6.47 -18.05 2.08
C HIS A 218 -5.51 -18.01 3.26
N ASP A 219 -5.02 -19.17 3.68
CA ASP A 219 -4.15 -19.38 4.84
C ASP A 219 -2.66 -19.17 4.50
N SER A 220 -2.32 -18.01 3.97
CA SER A 220 -0.95 -17.62 3.63
C SER A 220 -0.48 -16.45 4.51
N VAL A 221 0.65 -16.65 5.21
CA VAL A 221 1.25 -15.59 6.06
C VAL A 221 1.69 -14.41 5.20
N VAL A 222 2.36 -14.65 4.07
CA VAL A 222 2.83 -13.60 3.15
C VAL A 222 1.65 -12.78 2.63
N ARG A 223 0.52 -13.42 2.32
CA ARG A 223 -0.70 -12.73 1.89
C ARG A 223 -1.36 -11.95 3.04
N LEU A 224 -1.25 -12.42 4.30
CA LEU A 224 -1.71 -11.63 5.46
C LEU A 224 -0.87 -10.39 5.69
N ASP A 225 0.46 -10.48 5.54
CA ASP A 225 1.36 -9.32 5.62
C ASP A 225 1.03 -8.31 4.52
N PHE A 226 0.75 -8.80 3.30
CA PHE A 226 0.28 -7.96 2.21
C PHE A 226 -1.07 -7.27 2.53
N LEU A 227 -2.03 -7.98 3.12
CA LEU A 227 -3.31 -7.40 3.55
C LEU A 227 -3.13 -6.29 4.58
N LEU A 228 -2.20 -6.46 5.53
CA LEU A 228 -1.87 -5.41 6.49
C LEU A 228 -1.26 -4.21 5.80
N GLY A 229 -0.26 -4.44 4.94
CA GLY A 229 0.39 -3.40 4.14
C GLY A 229 -0.62 -2.61 3.30
N LEU A 230 -1.55 -3.31 2.63
CA LEU A 230 -2.66 -2.68 1.91
C LEU A 230 -3.58 -1.86 2.82
N GLY A 231 -3.94 -2.40 3.98
CA GLY A 231 -4.78 -1.72 4.95
C GLY A 231 -4.16 -0.41 5.44
N ILE A 232 -2.84 -0.38 5.63
CA ILE A 232 -2.08 0.81 6.02
C ILE A 232 -1.97 1.78 4.83
N SER A 233 -1.55 1.29 3.66
CA SER A 233 -1.34 2.11 2.45
C SER A 233 -2.64 2.75 1.95
N ALA A 234 -3.75 2.02 2.01
CA ALA A 234 -5.09 2.54 1.71
C ALA A 234 -5.68 3.42 2.82
N ALA A 235 -4.91 3.73 3.86
CA ALA A 235 -5.34 4.49 5.04
C ALA A 235 -6.59 3.91 5.75
N LEU A 236 -6.81 2.60 5.66
CA LEU A 236 -7.91 1.90 6.34
C LEU A 236 -7.54 1.48 7.76
N ILE A 237 -6.26 1.23 7.99
CA ILE A 237 -5.69 0.83 9.30
C ILE A 237 -4.66 1.87 9.72
N THR A 238 -4.60 2.14 11.00
CA THR A 238 -3.55 2.95 11.62
C THR A 238 -2.94 2.18 12.77
N SER A 239 -1.63 2.36 13.00
CA SER A 239 -0.95 1.88 14.19
C SER A 239 -0.94 2.98 15.25
N GLN A 240 -1.28 2.61 16.48
CA GLN A 240 -1.18 3.49 17.64
C GLN A 240 -0.75 2.64 18.84
N ASP A 241 0.33 3.05 19.52
CA ASP A 241 0.88 2.36 20.69
C ASP A 241 1.15 0.86 20.45
N GLY A 242 1.67 0.51 19.24
CA GLY A 242 1.94 -0.87 18.85
C GLY A 242 0.69 -1.73 18.60
N LYS A 243 -0.47 -1.13 18.37
CA LYS A 243 -1.72 -1.83 18.05
C LYS A 243 -2.36 -1.32 16.77
N ALA A 244 -3.01 -2.21 16.04
CA ALA A 244 -3.74 -1.90 14.82
C ALA A 244 -5.17 -1.47 15.12
N TYR A 245 -5.60 -0.35 14.52
CA TYR A 245 -6.96 0.18 14.63
C TYR A 245 -7.52 0.54 13.26
N PRO A 246 -8.80 0.19 12.97
CA PRO A 246 -9.45 0.61 11.74
C PRO A 246 -9.85 2.09 11.80
N ARG A 247 -9.60 2.82 10.72
CA ARG A 247 -10.04 4.22 10.56
C ARG A 247 -11.51 4.25 10.17
N ARG A 248 -12.37 4.70 11.09
CA ARG A 248 -13.83 4.55 10.99
C ARG A 248 -14.43 5.11 9.68
N ASN A 249 -14.06 6.30 9.27
CA ASN A 249 -14.66 6.96 8.11
C ASN A 249 -14.21 6.32 6.81
N GLU A 250 -12.92 6.06 6.69
CA GLU A 250 -12.24 5.45 5.55
C GLU A 250 -12.74 4.00 5.36
N VAL A 251 -12.78 3.23 6.43
CA VAL A 251 -13.33 1.87 6.43
C VAL A 251 -14.81 1.86 6.01
N ARG A 252 -15.62 2.81 6.51
CA ARG A 252 -17.01 2.90 6.08
C ARG A 252 -17.15 3.23 4.60
N ALA A 253 -16.37 4.17 4.09
CA ALA A 253 -16.36 4.52 2.67
C ALA A 253 -15.94 3.32 1.81
N PHE A 254 -14.83 2.68 2.15
CA PHE A 254 -14.33 1.47 1.48
C PHE A 254 -15.37 0.35 1.45
N LEU A 255 -15.93 -0.03 2.61
CA LEU A 255 -16.89 -1.14 2.71
C LEU A 255 -18.24 -0.85 2.02
N SER A 256 -18.55 0.43 1.75
CA SER A 256 -19.77 0.85 1.04
C SER A 256 -19.58 0.96 -0.47
N ALA A 257 -18.34 0.95 -0.95
CA ALA A 257 -18.01 0.97 -2.37
C ALA A 257 -18.35 -0.35 -3.06
N THR A 258 -18.48 -0.35 -4.39
CA THR A 258 -18.62 -1.59 -5.17
C THR A 258 -17.33 -2.41 -5.10
N ARG A 259 -17.43 -3.72 -5.33
CA ARG A 259 -16.26 -4.61 -5.32
C ARG A 259 -15.19 -4.18 -6.32
N ALA A 260 -15.60 -3.72 -7.50
CA ALA A 260 -14.68 -3.23 -8.52
C ALA A 260 -13.94 -1.95 -8.08
N GLU A 261 -14.65 -1.01 -7.45
CA GLU A 261 -14.03 0.19 -6.87
C GLU A 261 -13.08 -0.15 -5.72
N GLN A 262 -13.41 -1.16 -4.90
CA GLN A 262 -12.54 -1.66 -3.85
C GLN A 262 -11.25 -2.24 -4.41
N ILE A 263 -11.31 -3.08 -5.45
CA ILE A 263 -10.11 -3.62 -6.11
C ILE A 263 -9.25 -2.49 -6.68
N ARG A 264 -9.88 -1.53 -7.38
CA ARG A 264 -9.16 -0.37 -7.92
C ARG A 264 -8.42 0.41 -6.83
N LEU A 265 -9.10 0.73 -5.73
CA LEU A 265 -8.49 1.44 -4.61
C LEU A 265 -7.30 0.68 -4.03
N LEU A 266 -7.44 -0.64 -3.86
CA LEU A 266 -6.37 -1.46 -3.30
C LEU A 266 -5.18 -1.60 -4.25
N ALA A 267 -5.43 -1.77 -5.55
CA ALA A 267 -4.38 -1.85 -6.55
C ALA A 267 -3.55 -0.56 -6.63
N LEU A 268 -4.22 0.60 -6.63
CA LEU A 268 -3.54 1.90 -6.60
C LEU A 268 -2.81 2.13 -5.27
N ALA A 269 -3.42 1.75 -4.13
CA ALA A 269 -2.76 1.86 -2.83
C ALA A 269 -1.49 1.01 -2.73
N TRP A 270 -1.46 -0.18 -3.36
CA TRP A 270 -0.24 -0.97 -3.46
C TRP A 270 0.79 -0.30 -4.38
N LEU A 271 0.38 0.11 -5.58
CA LEU A 271 1.28 0.73 -6.55
C LEU A 271 2.03 1.93 -5.95
N GLU A 272 1.30 2.80 -5.25
CA GLU A 272 1.82 4.05 -4.66
C GLU A 272 2.46 3.87 -3.27
N SER A 273 2.36 2.68 -2.67
CA SER A 273 2.83 2.45 -1.30
C SER A 273 4.34 2.60 -1.16
N GLN A 274 4.76 3.50 -0.27
CA GLN A 274 6.16 3.61 0.16
C GLN A 274 6.44 2.77 1.43
N THR A 275 5.40 2.30 2.11
CA THR A 275 5.53 1.57 3.38
C THR A 275 5.56 0.06 3.20
N TYR A 276 4.92 -0.47 2.16
CA TYR A 276 4.99 -1.88 1.84
C TYR A 276 6.23 -2.14 0.96
N ARG A 277 7.21 -2.83 1.51
CA ARG A 277 8.52 -3.09 0.91
C ARG A 277 8.54 -4.51 0.36
N ASP A 278 8.13 -4.70 -0.88
CA ASP A 278 7.92 -6.02 -1.51
C ASP A 278 9.14 -6.94 -1.38
N LEU A 279 10.34 -6.40 -1.51
CA LEU A 279 11.59 -7.16 -1.43
C LEU A 279 11.76 -7.90 -0.08
N TRP A 280 11.19 -7.37 1.01
CA TRP A 280 11.21 -8.01 2.36
C TRP A 280 10.22 -9.15 2.50
N HIS A 281 9.29 -9.29 1.55
CA HIS A 281 8.24 -10.31 1.58
C HIS A 281 8.49 -11.46 0.59
N ILE A 282 9.60 -11.42 -0.16
CA ILE A 282 9.98 -12.50 -1.09
C ILE A 282 10.54 -13.67 -0.30
N PRO A 283 9.95 -14.88 -0.40
CA PRO A 283 10.46 -16.04 0.30
C PRO A 283 11.90 -16.37 -0.07
N GLY A 284 12.77 -16.50 0.91
CA GLY A 284 14.18 -16.85 0.69
C GLY A 284 15.13 -15.66 0.52
N LEU A 285 14.62 -14.43 0.47
CA LEU A 285 15.42 -13.21 0.53
C LEU A 285 15.37 -12.57 1.92
N PHE A 286 16.50 -12.09 2.38
CA PHE A 286 16.66 -11.44 3.69
C PHE A 286 17.43 -10.13 3.52
N PRO A 287 16.73 -9.04 3.12
CA PRO A 287 17.32 -7.72 3.03
C PRO A 287 17.66 -7.16 4.41
N ASP A 288 18.80 -6.48 4.53
CA ASP A 288 19.23 -5.79 5.75
C ASP A 288 18.93 -4.29 5.60
N ASP A 289 18.31 -3.67 6.60
CA ASP A 289 17.93 -2.26 6.60
C ASP A 289 19.09 -1.26 6.75
N SER A 290 20.33 -1.75 6.81
CA SER A 290 21.48 -0.91 7.12
C SER A 290 22.12 -0.27 5.87
N GLY A 291 21.94 1.04 5.73
CA GLY A 291 22.87 1.87 4.95
C GLY A 291 22.53 2.07 3.47
N TRP A 292 21.41 1.58 2.96
CA TRP A 292 20.92 1.80 1.60
C TRP A 292 19.46 2.22 1.57
N SER A 293 19.03 2.88 0.51
CA SER A 293 17.64 3.32 0.34
C SER A 293 16.96 2.46 -0.72
N TYR A 294 15.70 2.11 -0.45
CA TYR A 294 14.84 1.39 -1.35
C TYR A 294 13.59 2.23 -1.67
N ASP A 295 13.30 2.39 -2.95
CA ASP A 295 12.07 3.04 -3.42
C ASP A 295 11.09 1.98 -3.96
N PRO A 296 10.22 1.42 -3.13
CA PRO A 296 9.30 0.36 -3.55
C PRO A 296 8.27 0.84 -4.57
N ALA A 297 7.80 2.09 -4.49
CA ALA A 297 6.84 2.62 -5.46
C ALA A 297 7.52 2.89 -6.80
N GLY A 298 8.74 3.40 -6.81
CA GLY A 298 9.52 3.58 -8.04
C GLY A 298 9.81 2.24 -8.75
N ALA A 299 10.19 1.21 -8.00
CA ALA A 299 10.40 -0.13 -8.55
C ALA A 299 9.12 -0.71 -9.17
N ARG A 300 7.96 -0.57 -8.48
CA ARG A 300 6.67 -1.02 -9.04
C ARG A 300 6.28 -0.23 -10.29
N ASP A 301 6.39 1.10 -10.26
CA ASP A 301 6.07 1.97 -11.40
C ASP A 301 6.89 1.57 -12.65
N ALA A 302 8.19 1.33 -12.47
CA ALA A 302 9.06 0.87 -13.52
C ALA A 302 8.61 -0.47 -14.12
N VAL A 303 8.39 -1.48 -13.26
CA VAL A 303 7.99 -2.82 -13.73
C VAL A 303 6.58 -2.80 -14.33
N MET A 304 5.62 -2.07 -13.73
CA MET A 304 4.25 -1.99 -14.28
C MET A 304 4.22 -1.29 -15.64
N SER A 305 5.07 -0.30 -15.86
CA SER A 305 5.21 0.33 -17.18
C SER A 305 5.74 -0.67 -18.22
N LEU A 306 6.74 -1.50 -17.87
CA LEU A 306 7.21 -2.57 -18.74
C LEU A 306 6.15 -3.63 -19.00
N PHE A 307 5.37 -4.01 -17.98
CA PHE A 307 4.26 -4.94 -18.15
C PHE A 307 3.17 -4.41 -19.09
N ALA A 308 2.88 -3.10 -19.04
CA ALA A 308 1.91 -2.49 -19.95
C ALA A 308 2.34 -2.60 -21.44
N GLU A 309 3.63 -2.61 -21.70
CA GLU A 309 4.18 -2.71 -23.05
C GLU A 309 4.44 -4.15 -23.50
N LEU A 310 4.86 -5.03 -22.58
CA LEU A 310 5.31 -6.39 -22.89
C LEU A 310 4.18 -7.43 -22.82
N LEU A 311 3.20 -7.25 -21.90
CA LEU A 311 2.15 -8.23 -21.74
C LEU A 311 1.06 -8.06 -22.80
N PRO A 312 0.69 -9.12 -23.53
CA PRO A 312 -0.35 -9.04 -24.52
C PRO A 312 -1.73 -8.78 -23.86
N GLU A 313 -2.62 -8.12 -24.57
CA GLU A 313 -4.01 -7.92 -24.08
C GLU A 313 -4.73 -9.25 -23.80
N GLN A 314 -4.39 -10.28 -24.56
CA GLN A 314 -4.96 -11.62 -24.46
C GLN A 314 -3.86 -12.68 -24.67
N GLY A 315 -4.04 -13.83 -24.03
CA GLY A 315 -3.11 -14.95 -24.11
C GLY A 315 -2.24 -15.07 -22.86
N TRP A 316 -1.54 -16.19 -22.77
CA TRP A 316 -0.63 -16.52 -21.69
C TRP A 316 0.80 -16.24 -22.13
N VAL A 317 1.64 -15.78 -21.23
CA VAL A 317 3.07 -15.60 -21.45
C VAL A 317 3.86 -16.27 -20.36
N SER A 318 5.07 -16.76 -20.71
CA SER A 318 6.01 -17.31 -19.73
C SER A 318 6.53 -16.21 -18.81
N VAL A 319 6.54 -16.48 -17.51
CA VAL A 319 7.12 -15.58 -16.50
C VAL A 319 8.63 -15.47 -16.70
N ASN A 320 9.30 -16.58 -17.00
CA ASN A 320 10.74 -16.59 -17.24
C ASN A 320 11.11 -15.77 -18.50
N ASP A 321 10.39 -15.96 -19.63
CA ASP A 321 10.64 -15.16 -20.83
C ASP A 321 10.43 -13.66 -20.58
N LEU A 322 9.42 -13.29 -19.79
CA LEU A 322 9.16 -11.90 -19.39
C LEU A 322 10.29 -11.33 -18.53
N ILE A 323 10.80 -12.11 -17.56
CA ILE A 323 11.93 -11.73 -16.70
C ILE A 323 13.19 -11.54 -17.54
N ASP A 324 13.49 -12.46 -18.47
CA ASP A 324 14.65 -12.38 -19.35
C ASP A 324 14.60 -11.12 -20.23
N VAL A 325 13.44 -10.82 -20.80
CA VAL A 325 13.24 -9.61 -21.61
C VAL A 325 13.43 -8.34 -20.77
N ILE A 326 12.89 -8.28 -19.55
CA ILE A 326 13.08 -7.13 -18.66
C ILE A 326 14.54 -6.97 -18.25
N LYS A 327 15.24 -8.06 -17.99
CA LYS A 327 16.69 -8.07 -17.70
C LYS A 327 17.50 -7.46 -18.83
N ASP A 328 17.13 -7.75 -20.07
CA ASP A 328 17.84 -7.22 -21.24
C ASP A 328 17.53 -5.75 -21.52
N ILE A 329 16.30 -5.28 -21.23
CA ILE A 329 15.84 -3.93 -21.55
C ILE A 329 16.14 -2.92 -20.42
N GLU A 330 15.80 -3.26 -19.19
CA GLU A 330 15.86 -2.34 -18.03
C GLU A 330 16.33 -3.08 -16.76
N PRO A 331 17.56 -3.63 -16.76
CA PRO A 331 18.06 -4.39 -15.60
C PRO A 331 18.11 -3.56 -14.32
N ASP A 332 18.28 -2.25 -14.45
CA ASP A 332 18.50 -1.32 -13.33
C ASP A 332 17.19 -0.72 -12.76
N PHE A 333 16.03 -1.28 -13.07
CA PHE A 333 14.71 -0.70 -12.76
C PHE A 333 14.50 -0.33 -11.30
N GLN A 334 15.15 -0.99 -10.35
CA GLN A 334 15.11 -0.67 -8.92
C GLN A 334 16.46 -0.20 -8.35
N ARG A 335 17.55 -0.26 -9.13
CA ARG A 335 18.91 0.09 -8.70
C ARG A 335 19.41 1.32 -9.44
N PRO A 336 19.24 2.52 -8.86
CA PRO A 336 19.76 3.73 -9.45
C PRO A 336 21.26 3.59 -9.73
N ASP A 337 21.68 3.99 -10.92
CA ASP A 337 23.08 3.94 -11.36
C ASP A 337 23.68 2.52 -11.51
N GLY A 338 22.87 1.45 -11.51
CA GLY A 338 23.33 0.07 -11.69
C GLY A 338 24.24 -0.44 -10.57
N ASP A 339 24.04 0.04 -9.36
CA ASP A 339 24.80 -0.39 -8.18
C ASP A 339 24.24 -1.70 -7.60
N TYR A 340 24.87 -2.81 -7.97
CA TYR A 340 24.51 -4.16 -7.48
C TYR A 340 25.32 -4.60 -6.26
N ASP A 341 26.24 -3.79 -5.74
CA ASP A 341 27.15 -4.17 -4.67
C ASP A 341 26.81 -3.52 -3.33
N SER A 342 26.04 -2.42 -3.32
CA SER A 342 25.74 -1.66 -2.09
C SER A 342 24.58 -2.19 -1.27
N TRP A 343 23.75 -3.08 -1.81
CA TRP A 343 22.59 -3.63 -1.09
C TRP A 343 22.96 -4.92 -0.36
N TYR A 344 22.67 -4.96 0.92
CA TYR A 344 22.96 -6.12 1.78
C TYR A 344 21.76 -7.07 1.81
N ILE A 345 21.66 -7.94 0.79
CA ILE A 345 20.61 -8.96 0.69
C ILE A 345 21.27 -10.34 0.83
N ARG A 346 20.64 -11.21 1.63
CA ARG A 346 21.11 -12.59 1.83
C ARG A 346 20.07 -13.58 1.32
N ASN A 347 20.56 -14.73 0.86
CA ASN A 347 19.71 -15.89 0.60
C ASN A 347 19.43 -16.70 1.89
N ALA A 348 18.63 -17.78 1.77
CA ALA A 348 18.31 -18.67 2.89
C ALA A 348 19.53 -19.42 3.47
N ALA A 349 20.64 -19.51 2.73
CA ALA A 349 21.90 -20.08 3.23
C ALA A 349 22.75 -19.04 3.99
N GLY A 350 22.33 -17.77 4.03
CA GLY A 350 23.03 -16.65 4.66
C GLY A 350 24.13 -16.04 3.78
N GLU A 351 24.20 -16.40 2.51
CA GLU A 351 25.17 -15.87 1.56
C GLU A 351 24.68 -14.54 1.00
N PHE A 352 25.59 -13.59 0.81
CA PHE A 352 25.27 -12.30 0.20
C PHE A 352 25.02 -12.45 -1.30
N LEU A 353 23.95 -11.81 -1.75
CA LEU A 353 23.59 -11.70 -3.17
C LEU A 353 24.12 -10.35 -3.71
N ASN A 354 25.34 -10.34 -4.17
CA ASN A 354 26.02 -9.16 -4.70
C ASN A 354 26.33 -9.35 -6.18
N GLY A 355 26.58 -8.25 -6.89
CA GLY A 355 26.92 -8.26 -8.30
C GLY A 355 25.74 -8.57 -9.22
N PHE A 356 25.93 -8.27 -10.49
CA PHE A 356 24.90 -8.52 -11.53
C PHE A 356 24.60 -10.02 -11.72
N GLU A 357 25.49 -10.91 -11.31
CA GLU A 357 25.27 -12.37 -11.29
C GLU A 357 24.15 -12.80 -10.33
N SER A 358 23.80 -11.98 -9.37
CA SER A 358 22.68 -12.21 -8.43
C SER A 358 21.36 -11.64 -8.92
N TRP A 359 21.31 -11.03 -10.11
CA TRP A 359 20.15 -10.32 -10.63
C TRP A 359 18.88 -11.20 -10.65
N ASP A 360 18.98 -12.43 -11.17
CA ASP A 360 17.83 -13.33 -11.23
C ASP A 360 17.30 -13.70 -9.85
N ALA A 361 18.21 -13.84 -8.88
CA ALA A 361 17.84 -14.16 -7.50
C ALA A 361 17.18 -12.99 -6.76
N VAL A 362 17.40 -11.74 -7.14
CA VAL A 362 16.87 -10.55 -6.48
C VAL A 362 15.82 -9.86 -7.34
N GLU A 363 16.21 -9.29 -8.47
CA GLU A 363 15.34 -8.54 -9.38
C GLU A 363 14.36 -9.47 -10.09
N GLY A 364 14.84 -10.62 -10.61
CA GLY A 364 13.99 -11.64 -11.22
C GLY A 364 12.94 -12.17 -10.24
N SER A 365 13.36 -12.49 -9.01
CA SER A 365 12.44 -12.92 -7.96
C SER A 365 11.44 -11.83 -7.55
N LEU A 366 11.80 -10.55 -7.62
CA LEU A 366 10.88 -9.45 -7.36
C LEU A 366 9.81 -9.33 -8.45
N ILE A 367 10.20 -9.46 -9.72
CA ILE A 367 9.26 -9.46 -10.86
C ILE A 367 8.28 -10.63 -10.73
N GLU A 368 8.79 -11.84 -10.48
CA GLU A 368 7.96 -13.02 -10.23
C GLU A 368 7.00 -12.79 -9.06
N PHE A 369 7.51 -12.26 -7.93
CA PHE A 369 6.69 -11.97 -6.75
C PHE A 369 5.56 -10.97 -7.07
N TYR A 370 5.80 -9.94 -7.87
CA TYR A 370 4.75 -9.02 -8.29
C TYR A 370 3.61 -9.74 -9.01
N LEU A 371 3.93 -10.68 -9.89
CA LEU A 371 2.96 -11.43 -10.69
C LEU A 371 2.19 -12.45 -9.85
N VAL A 372 2.90 -13.38 -9.18
CA VAL A 372 2.28 -14.50 -8.46
C VAL A 372 1.78 -14.12 -7.06
N GLY A 373 2.20 -12.99 -6.55
CA GLY A 373 1.79 -12.40 -5.28
C GLY A 373 0.78 -11.27 -5.46
N PRO A 374 1.20 -10.01 -5.30
CA PRO A 374 0.31 -8.85 -5.29
C PRO A 374 -0.66 -8.76 -6.47
N MET A 375 -0.21 -8.94 -7.71
CA MET A 375 -1.09 -8.85 -8.88
C MET A 375 -2.12 -9.99 -8.92
N TYR A 376 -1.71 -11.21 -8.62
CA TYR A 376 -2.63 -12.34 -8.52
C TYR A 376 -3.62 -12.17 -7.37
N TRP A 377 -3.16 -11.78 -6.18
CA TRP A 377 -4.04 -11.57 -5.02
C TRP A 377 -5.03 -10.43 -5.22
N LEU A 378 -4.65 -9.38 -5.95
CA LEU A 378 -5.52 -8.26 -6.31
C LEU A 378 -6.48 -8.59 -7.48
N GLY A 379 -6.39 -9.77 -8.08
CA GLY A 379 -7.24 -10.16 -9.19
C GLY A 379 -6.82 -9.58 -10.54
N LEU A 380 -5.56 -9.13 -10.67
CA LEU A 380 -5.05 -8.47 -11.88
C LEU A 380 -4.53 -9.46 -12.92
N VAL A 381 -4.04 -10.63 -12.49
CA VAL A 381 -3.54 -11.69 -13.38
C VAL A 381 -4.08 -13.05 -12.99
N ASP A 382 -4.34 -13.91 -13.97
CA ASP A 382 -4.45 -15.35 -13.78
C ASP A 382 -3.04 -15.95 -13.84
N ILE A 383 -2.80 -17.04 -13.10
CA ILE A 383 -1.52 -17.73 -13.08
C ILE A 383 -1.68 -19.21 -13.48
N GLY A 384 -0.66 -19.75 -14.11
CA GLY A 384 -0.51 -21.19 -14.39
C GLY A 384 0.88 -21.66 -13.99
N ASP A 385 1.31 -22.81 -14.47
CA ASP A 385 2.68 -23.29 -14.26
C ASP A 385 3.64 -22.44 -15.12
N ASP A 386 4.42 -21.57 -14.47
CA ASP A 386 5.34 -20.60 -15.09
C ASP A 386 4.71 -19.67 -16.15
N VAL A 387 3.40 -19.42 -16.10
CA VAL A 387 2.71 -18.54 -17.05
C VAL A 387 1.73 -17.60 -16.36
N VAL A 388 1.54 -16.43 -16.97
CA VAL A 388 0.58 -15.42 -16.48
C VAL A 388 -0.26 -14.88 -17.63
N ARG A 389 -1.46 -14.39 -17.28
CA ARG A 389 -2.38 -13.72 -18.21
C ARG A 389 -3.09 -12.57 -17.51
N LEU A 390 -3.19 -11.43 -18.19
CA LEU A 390 -3.93 -10.28 -17.68
C LEU A 390 -5.45 -10.56 -17.60
N THR A 391 -6.04 -10.27 -16.44
CA THR A 391 -7.49 -10.19 -16.30
C THR A 391 -8.01 -8.84 -16.84
N ALA A 392 -9.34 -8.66 -16.84
CA ALA A 392 -9.92 -7.35 -17.16
C ALA A 392 -9.50 -6.24 -16.16
N TYR A 393 -9.31 -6.59 -14.88
CA TYR A 393 -8.77 -5.64 -13.90
C TYR A 393 -7.27 -5.37 -14.13
N GLY A 394 -6.49 -6.39 -14.53
CA GLY A 394 -5.08 -6.22 -14.86
C GLY A 394 -4.86 -5.29 -16.04
N ARG A 395 -5.62 -5.46 -17.12
CA ARG A 395 -5.57 -4.54 -18.27
C ARG A 395 -5.94 -3.10 -17.88
N ALA A 396 -6.94 -2.94 -17.01
CA ALA A 396 -7.33 -1.62 -16.53
C ALA A 396 -6.29 -1.01 -15.58
N PHE A 397 -5.62 -1.83 -14.79
CA PHE A 397 -4.54 -1.40 -13.88
C PHE A 397 -3.31 -0.92 -14.65
N LEU A 398 -2.98 -1.59 -15.76
CA LEU A 398 -1.90 -1.20 -16.67
C LEU A 398 -2.35 -0.13 -17.70
N GLU A 399 -3.52 0.47 -17.52
CA GLU A 399 -4.07 1.54 -18.38
C GLU A 399 -4.32 1.13 -19.86
N ILE A 400 -4.37 -0.18 -20.14
CA ILE A 400 -4.67 -0.71 -21.48
C ILE A 400 -6.16 -0.55 -21.82
N GLN A 401 -7.03 -0.54 -20.82
CA GLN A 401 -8.47 -0.33 -20.96
C GLN A 401 -9.07 0.40 -19.76
N ASP A 402 -10.29 0.89 -19.90
CA ASP A 402 -11.06 1.45 -18.79
C ASP A 402 -11.36 0.41 -17.70
N TRP A 403 -11.46 0.87 -16.43
CA TRP A 403 -11.82 -0.01 -15.31
C TRP A 403 -13.22 -0.58 -15.49
N PRO A 404 -13.37 -1.91 -15.46
CA PRO A 404 -14.68 -2.53 -15.47
C PRO A 404 -15.38 -2.23 -14.13
N LEU A 405 -16.51 -1.56 -14.17
CA LEU A 405 -17.30 -1.18 -13.00
C LEU A 405 -18.68 -1.86 -13.02
N PRO A 406 -18.75 -3.21 -12.94
CA PRO A 406 -20.01 -3.90 -12.88
C PRO A 406 -20.76 -3.51 -11.60
N PRO A 407 -22.08 -3.30 -11.67
CA PRO A 407 -22.87 -3.00 -10.48
C PRO A 407 -22.89 -4.20 -9.54
N ASP A 408 -22.69 -3.94 -8.24
CA ASP A 408 -22.88 -4.94 -7.22
C ASP A 408 -24.35 -5.37 -7.15
N GLN A 409 -24.56 -6.67 -7.00
CA GLN A 409 -25.88 -7.24 -6.72
C GLN A 409 -25.80 -7.95 -5.34
N PRO A 410 -25.92 -7.20 -4.25
CA PRO A 410 -25.73 -7.76 -2.93
C PRO A 410 -26.84 -8.76 -2.58
N HIS A 411 -26.44 -9.88 -2.01
CA HIS A 411 -27.35 -10.85 -1.43
C HIS A 411 -27.60 -10.52 0.05
N PRO A 412 -28.80 -10.80 0.59
CA PRO A 412 -29.05 -10.69 2.01
C PRO A 412 -28.31 -11.78 2.79
N ILE A 413 -28.05 -11.53 4.07
CA ILE A 413 -27.57 -12.56 5.01
C ILE A 413 -28.69 -13.56 5.25
N GLU A 414 -28.42 -14.85 5.06
CA GLU A 414 -29.37 -15.92 5.36
C GLU A 414 -29.39 -16.16 6.88
N ILE A 415 -30.56 -16.11 7.47
CA ILE A 415 -30.76 -16.30 8.90
C ILE A 415 -31.46 -17.64 9.14
N ARG A 416 -30.74 -18.61 9.74
CA ARG A 416 -31.25 -19.95 10.02
C ARG A 416 -31.92 -20.05 11.38
N ASN A 417 -32.85 -21.02 11.51
CA ASN A 417 -33.58 -21.22 12.75
C ASN A 417 -32.71 -21.71 13.93
N ASP A 418 -31.56 -22.30 13.64
CA ASP A 418 -30.60 -22.79 14.63
C ASP A 418 -29.67 -21.67 15.17
N GLY A 419 -29.87 -20.42 14.72
CA GLY A 419 -29.07 -19.25 15.09
C GLY A 419 -27.84 -19.04 14.23
N ALA A 420 -27.63 -19.85 13.17
CA ALA A 420 -26.59 -19.61 12.20
C ALA A 420 -26.97 -18.45 11.27
N LEU A 421 -25.98 -17.63 10.93
CA LEU A 421 -26.07 -16.50 10.01
C LEU A 421 -25.07 -16.74 8.89
N LEU A 422 -25.57 -16.91 7.67
CA LEU A 422 -24.74 -17.24 6.51
C LEU A 422 -24.57 -16.00 5.65
N ALA A 423 -23.34 -15.58 5.46
CA ALA A 423 -22.98 -14.45 4.62
C ALA A 423 -22.16 -14.93 3.42
N SER A 424 -22.79 -14.98 2.23
CA SER A 424 -22.03 -15.26 1.00
C SER A 424 -21.06 -14.12 0.69
N ARG A 425 -20.09 -14.37 -0.18
CA ARG A 425 -19.17 -13.32 -0.68
C ARG A 425 -19.89 -12.18 -1.42
N ARG A 426 -21.14 -12.39 -1.84
CA ARG A 426 -22.01 -11.38 -2.45
C ARG A 426 -22.77 -10.51 -1.44
N VAL A 427 -22.71 -10.82 -0.15
CA VAL A 427 -23.27 -9.94 0.88
C VAL A 427 -22.56 -8.59 0.84
N ASN A 428 -23.28 -7.50 1.06
CA ASN A 428 -22.67 -6.19 1.20
C ASN A 428 -21.57 -6.23 2.29
N ARG A 429 -20.34 -5.78 1.96
CA ARG A 429 -19.17 -5.88 2.86
C ARG A 429 -19.38 -5.13 4.15
N PHE A 430 -20.06 -3.98 4.12
CA PHE A 430 -20.39 -3.25 5.33
C PHE A 430 -21.35 -4.04 6.23
N GLU A 431 -22.34 -4.73 5.68
CA GLU A 431 -23.25 -5.60 6.45
C GLU A 431 -22.51 -6.80 7.05
N ARG A 432 -21.59 -7.43 6.29
CA ARG A 432 -20.75 -8.52 6.82
C ARG A 432 -19.81 -8.02 7.93
N PHE A 433 -19.23 -6.84 7.78
CA PHE A 433 -18.42 -6.20 8.81
C PHE A 433 -19.23 -5.94 10.08
N GLN A 434 -20.46 -5.44 9.97
CA GLN A 434 -21.34 -5.24 11.13
C GLN A 434 -21.71 -6.58 11.80
N LEU A 435 -22.02 -7.61 11.02
CA LEU A 435 -22.33 -8.95 11.52
C LEU A 435 -21.16 -9.52 12.35
N ALA A 436 -19.94 -9.39 11.85
CA ALA A 436 -18.72 -9.90 12.48
C ALA A 436 -18.46 -9.28 13.87
N ARG A 437 -19.02 -8.08 14.18
CA ARG A 437 -18.85 -7.39 15.46
C ARG A 437 -19.71 -7.92 16.59
N PHE A 438 -20.85 -8.57 16.27
CA PHE A 438 -21.78 -9.04 17.28
C PHE A 438 -22.09 -10.56 17.20
N ALA A 439 -21.61 -11.24 16.18
CA ALA A 439 -21.75 -12.67 16.05
C ALA A 439 -20.39 -13.39 16.26
N ARG A 440 -20.44 -14.63 16.71
CA ARG A 440 -19.25 -15.49 16.77
C ARG A 440 -18.92 -15.99 15.40
N TRP A 441 -17.66 -15.94 15.02
CA TRP A 441 -17.15 -16.46 13.77
C TRP A 441 -16.95 -17.97 13.89
N GLU A 442 -17.59 -18.77 13.03
CA GLU A 442 -17.49 -20.21 13.05
C GLU A 442 -16.68 -20.77 11.89
N GLN A 443 -16.84 -20.19 10.68
CA GLN A 443 -16.17 -20.70 9.50
C GLN A 443 -15.95 -19.58 8.48
N ALA A 444 -14.74 -19.54 7.90
CA ALA A 444 -14.44 -18.78 6.69
C ALA A 444 -14.83 -19.63 5.45
N GLY A 445 -15.31 -18.98 4.40
CA GLY A 445 -15.69 -19.65 3.15
C GLY A 445 -16.77 -18.90 2.38
N ASP A 446 -17.39 -19.57 1.42
CA ASP A 446 -18.57 -19.05 0.72
C ASP A 446 -19.72 -20.06 0.86
N PRO A 447 -20.62 -19.86 1.83
CA PRO A 447 -20.75 -18.69 2.70
C PRO A 447 -19.83 -18.70 3.94
N TYR A 448 -19.55 -17.51 4.47
CA TYR A 448 -19.06 -17.36 5.84
C TYR A 448 -20.15 -17.75 6.83
N VAL A 449 -19.79 -18.46 7.89
CA VAL A 449 -20.72 -18.90 8.92
C VAL A 449 -20.46 -18.15 10.22
N TYR A 450 -21.50 -17.48 10.71
CA TYR A 450 -21.51 -16.80 11.98
C TYR A 450 -22.63 -17.35 12.86
N ARG A 451 -22.49 -17.21 14.19
CA ARG A 451 -23.53 -17.63 15.14
C ARG A 451 -23.73 -16.60 16.22
N LEU A 452 -24.99 -16.33 16.51
CA LEU A 452 -25.35 -15.56 17.69
C LEU A 452 -25.24 -16.43 18.95
N GLY A 453 -24.52 -15.93 19.93
CA GLY A 453 -24.33 -16.58 21.23
C GLY A 453 -24.27 -15.55 22.35
N ALA A 454 -24.40 -16.01 23.58
CA ALA A 454 -24.35 -15.13 24.74
C ALA A 454 -23.00 -14.39 24.84
N ASP A 455 -21.90 -15.09 24.58
CA ASP A 455 -20.53 -14.56 24.57
C ASP A 455 -20.32 -13.48 23.51
N SER A 456 -20.85 -13.70 22.30
CA SER A 456 -20.70 -12.73 21.19
C SER A 456 -21.53 -11.47 21.42
N ILE A 457 -22.74 -11.60 21.98
CA ILE A 457 -23.59 -10.47 22.34
C ILE A 457 -22.98 -9.68 23.50
N GLN A 458 -22.34 -10.35 24.45
CA GLN A 458 -21.63 -9.68 25.55
C GLN A 458 -20.49 -8.81 25.04
N ARG A 459 -19.62 -9.35 24.17
CA ARG A 459 -18.55 -8.58 23.53
C ARG A 459 -19.11 -7.37 22.75
N ALA A 460 -20.19 -7.58 22.01
CA ALA A 460 -20.86 -6.51 21.27
C ALA A 460 -21.37 -5.39 22.20
N THR A 461 -21.92 -5.76 23.36
CA THR A 461 -22.42 -4.79 24.35
C THR A 461 -21.29 -3.93 24.91
N VAL A 462 -20.11 -4.50 25.17
CA VAL A 462 -18.91 -3.76 25.60
C VAL A 462 -18.50 -2.72 24.55
N GLN A 463 -18.70 -3.05 23.26
CA GLN A 463 -18.45 -2.14 22.14
C GLN A 463 -19.60 -1.15 21.86
N GLY A 464 -20.62 -1.08 22.71
CA GLY A 464 -21.77 -0.19 22.55
C GLY A 464 -22.85 -0.68 21.58
N ILE A 465 -22.79 -1.95 21.13
CA ILE A 465 -23.83 -2.57 20.31
C ILE A 465 -24.85 -3.25 21.22
N ASN A 466 -26.02 -2.66 21.36
CA ASN A 466 -27.08 -3.23 22.18
C ASN A 466 -27.98 -4.18 21.39
N VAL A 467 -28.86 -4.90 22.12
CA VAL A 467 -29.78 -5.89 21.51
C VAL A 467 -30.71 -5.26 20.49
N GLN A 468 -31.13 -4.01 20.70
CA GLN A 468 -31.98 -3.29 19.74
C GLN A 468 -31.26 -3.05 18.40
N HIS A 469 -29.97 -2.73 18.44
CA HIS A 469 -29.15 -2.59 17.22
C HIS A 469 -29.07 -3.93 16.47
N ILE A 470 -28.84 -5.05 17.18
CA ILE A 470 -28.80 -6.39 16.59
C ILE A 470 -30.16 -6.74 15.97
N GLN A 471 -31.28 -6.50 16.69
CA GLN A 471 -32.62 -6.74 16.16
C GLN A 471 -32.91 -5.92 14.90
N ALA A 472 -32.59 -4.62 14.92
CA ALA A 472 -32.77 -3.74 13.76
C ALA A 472 -31.94 -4.20 12.55
N PHE A 473 -30.72 -4.70 12.78
CA PHE A 473 -29.88 -5.29 11.75
C PHE A 473 -30.56 -6.54 11.15
N LEU A 474 -30.98 -7.51 11.98
CA LEU A 474 -31.61 -8.74 11.52
C LEU A 474 -32.92 -8.49 10.74
N VAL A 475 -33.74 -7.53 11.19
CA VAL A 475 -34.97 -7.14 10.49
C VAL A 475 -34.66 -6.63 9.08
N ARG A 476 -33.61 -5.82 8.90
CA ARG A 476 -33.20 -5.34 7.56
C ARG A 476 -32.80 -6.48 6.63
N GLN A 477 -32.10 -7.51 7.17
CA GLN A 477 -31.65 -8.65 6.38
C GLN A 477 -32.80 -9.59 5.97
N LEU A 478 -33.90 -9.58 6.71
CA LEU A 478 -35.02 -10.49 6.49
C LEU A 478 -36.07 -10.00 5.49
N ASP A 479 -35.92 -8.77 4.98
CA ASP A 479 -36.83 -8.17 4.01
C ASP A 479 -38.32 -8.32 4.40
N GLY A 480 -38.66 -7.92 5.61
CA GLY A 480 -40.02 -7.98 6.17
C GLY A 480 -40.45 -9.33 6.74
N LYS A 481 -39.63 -10.38 6.65
CA LYS A 481 -39.90 -11.66 7.33
C LYS A 481 -39.65 -11.55 8.82
N PRO A 482 -40.37 -12.29 9.67
CA PRO A 482 -40.14 -12.26 11.12
C PRO A 482 -38.79 -12.90 11.48
N ILE A 483 -38.13 -12.36 12.50
CA ILE A 483 -36.93 -12.99 13.08
C ILE A 483 -37.32 -14.38 13.61
N PRO A 484 -36.52 -15.44 13.34
CA PRO A 484 -36.77 -16.78 13.86
C PRO A 484 -36.95 -16.80 15.38
N ILE A 485 -37.95 -17.55 15.86
CA ILE A 485 -38.32 -17.62 17.29
C ILE A 485 -37.13 -17.95 18.20
N PRO A 486 -36.23 -18.91 17.86
CA PRO A 486 -35.07 -19.21 18.70
C PRO A 486 -34.15 -18.01 18.90
N ILE A 487 -33.94 -17.20 17.83
CA ILE A 487 -33.12 -15.97 17.91
C ILE A 487 -33.80 -14.92 18.78
N VAL A 488 -35.12 -14.71 18.62
CA VAL A 488 -35.88 -13.79 19.47
C VAL A 488 -35.77 -14.20 20.96
N LYS A 489 -35.88 -15.49 21.26
CA LYS A 489 -35.71 -16.01 22.63
C LYS A 489 -34.28 -15.76 23.15
N LEU A 490 -33.26 -16.04 22.34
CA LEU A 490 -31.85 -15.80 22.70
C LEU A 490 -31.60 -14.32 23.04
N LEU A 491 -32.06 -13.40 22.18
CA LEU A 491 -31.88 -11.97 22.39
C LEU A 491 -32.64 -11.47 23.63
N ARG A 492 -33.86 -11.99 23.90
CA ARG A 492 -34.63 -11.65 25.09
C ARG A 492 -33.97 -12.18 26.36
N ASN A 493 -33.57 -13.47 26.36
CA ASN A 493 -32.89 -14.06 27.52
C ASN A 493 -31.59 -13.33 27.84
N TRP A 494 -30.85 -12.86 26.82
CA TRP A 494 -29.68 -12.04 27.03
C TRP A 494 -30.03 -10.68 27.65
N GLN A 495 -31.06 -10.00 27.13
CA GLN A 495 -31.49 -8.70 27.63
C GLN A 495 -31.95 -8.80 29.08
N ASP A 496 -32.61 -9.88 29.44
CA ASP A 496 -33.10 -10.14 30.81
C ASP A 496 -31.95 -10.61 31.73
N GLY A 497 -31.00 -11.42 31.21
CA GLY A 497 -29.87 -11.97 31.95
C GLY A 497 -28.69 -11.01 32.15
N ALA A 498 -28.54 -9.98 31.29
CA ALA A 498 -27.53 -8.96 31.47
C ALA A 498 -27.69 -8.12 32.76
N LYS A 499 -28.85 -8.24 33.43
CA LYS A 499 -29.11 -7.65 34.73
C LYS A 499 -28.54 -8.46 35.91
N THR A 500 -28.07 -9.67 35.68
CA THR A 500 -27.62 -10.59 36.75
C THR A 500 -26.43 -11.45 36.27
N THR A 501 -25.31 -10.81 36.00
CA THR A 501 -24.07 -11.57 35.69
C THR A 501 -23.37 -11.88 37.01
N VAL A 502 -23.20 -13.14 37.33
CA VAL A 502 -22.37 -13.61 38.43
C VAL A 502 -21.09 -14.23 37.79
N SER A 503 -19.95 -13.64 38.05
CA SER A 503 -18.66 -14.24 37.70
C SER A 503 -18.04 -14.88 38.95
N PHE A 504 -17.42 -16.05 38.73
CA PHE A 504 -16.57 -16.67 39.74
C PHE A 504 -15.14 -16.40 39.32
N GLU A 505 -14.41 -15.69 40.16
CA GLU A 505 -13.01 -15.36 39.93
C GLU A 505 -12.19 -15.92 41.09
N SER A 506 -11.01 -16.49 40.77
CA SER A 506 -10.05 -16.89 41.78
C SER A 506 -9.13 -15.72 42.09
N HIS A 507 -9.11 -15.30 43.35
CA HIS A 507 -8.25 -14.23 43.82
C HIS A 507 -7.47 -14.64 45.05
N ILE A 508 -6.24 -14.16 45.13
CA ILE A 508 -5.47 -14.23 46.39
C ILE A 508 -5.91 -13.11 47.29
N ILE A 509 -6.20 -13.46 48.55
CA ILE A 509 -6.63 -12.51 49.55
C ILE A 509 -5.51 -12.32 50.56
N LEU A 510 -5.01 -11.10 50.68
CA LEU A 510 -4.16 -10.69 51.78
C LEU A 510 -5.04 -10.37 52.96
N ARG A 511 -4.74 -11.02 54.10
CA ARG A 511 -5.42 -10.76 55.39
C ARG A 511 -4.42 -10.31 56.43
N ALA A 512 -4.66 -9.13 56.99
CA ALA A 512 -3.88 -8.62 58.13
C ALA A 512 -4.50 -9.08 59.46
N ASN A 513 -3.71 -9.14 60.51
CA ASN A 513 -4.15 -9.49 61.86
C ASN A 513 -4.98 -8.37 62.53
N ASN A 514 -4.84 -7.15 62.08
CA ASN A 514 -5.66 -6.01 62.51
C ASN A 514 -5.78 -4.95 61.37
N GLU A 515 -6.70 -3.99 61.56
CA GLU A 515 -6.98 -2.92 60.57
C GLU A 515 -5.81 -1.96 60.38
N GLU A 516 -5.08 -1.63 61.46
CA GLU A 516 -3.96 -0.68 61.43
C GLU A 516 -2.82 -1.17 60.54
N VAL A 517 -2.57 -2.48 60.55
CA VAL A 517 -1.53 -3.11 59.70
C VAL A 517 -1.94 -3.01 58.24
N LEU A 518 -3.19 -3.30 57.91
CA LEU A 518 -3.65 -3.19 56.53
C LEU A 518 -3.62 -1.74 56.04
N ASP A 519 -4.03 -0.79 56.86
CA ASP A 519 -4.00 0.64 56.57
C ASP A 519 -2.56 1.13 56.33
N LYS A 520 -1.61 0.64 57.16
CA LYS A 520 -0.18 0.93 56.97
C LYS A 520 0.32 0.43 55.62
N ILE A 521 -0.07 -0.78 55.22
CA ILE A 521 0.30 -1.37 53.94
C ILE A 521 -0.29 -0.54 52.77
N PHE A 522 -1.56 -0.13 52.89
CA PHE A 522 -2.19 0.74 51.88
C PHE A 522 -1.59 2.14 51.77
N ALA A 523 -1.07 2.67 52.88
CA ALA A 523 -0.44 3.99 52.93
C ALA A 523 0.95 4.03 52.28
N MET A 524 1.63 2.85 52.11
CA MET A 524 2.94 2.76 51.54
C MET A 524 2.89 2.74 50.00
N PRO A 525 3.50 3.71 49.28
CA PRO A 525 3.48 3.76 47.82
C PRO A 525 4.08 2.52 47.14
N ALA A 526 5.08 1.88 47.78
CA ALA A 526 5.74 0.70 47.25
C ALA A 526 4.81 -0.51 47.10
N PHE A 527 3.79 -0.63 47.97
CA PHE A 527 2.84 -1.74 47.97
C PHE A 527 1.56 -1.45 47.21
N ARG A 528 1.19 -0.18 47.08
CA ARG A 528 -0.10 0.24 46.55
C ARG A 528 -0.39 -0.32 45.14
N ARG A 529 0.61 -0.51 44.32
CA ARG A 529 0.47 -1.07 42.97
C ARG A 529 0.08 -2.55 42.94
N HIS A 530 0.37 -3.30 44.02
CA HIS A 530 0.07 -4.72 44.16
C HIS A 530 -1.28 -5.00 44.80
N LEU A 531 -1.89 -3.98 45.42
CA LEU A 531 -3.14 -4.09 46.16
C LEU A 531 -4.33 -3.83 45.23
N GLY A 532 -5.30 -4.73 45.26
CA GLY A 532 -6.61 -4.57 44.62
C GLY A 532 -7.67 -3.99 45.52
N ALA A 533 -8.92 -4.36 45.28
CA ALA A 533 -10.06 -3.88 46.05
C ALA A 533 -10.00 -4.34 47.51
N ARG A 534 -10.29 -3.44 48.45
CA ARG A 534 -10.45 -3.76 49.87
C ARG A 534 -11.77 -4.51 50.08
N LEU A 535 -11.73 -5.72 50.63
CA LEU A 535 -12.90 -6.56 50.89
C LEU A 535 -13.48 -6.35 52.28
N GLY A 536 -12.71 -5.72 53.18
CA GLY A 536 -13.10 -5.46 54.56
C GLY A 536 -12.00 -4.77 55.35
N PRO A 537 -12.19 -4.54 56.69
CA PRO A 537 -11.22 -3.83 57.51
C PRO A 537 -9.83 -4.46 57.51
N MET A 538 -9.75 -5.78 57.40
CA MET A 538 -8.49 -6.57 57.52
C MET A 538 -8.16 -7.37 56.27
N SER A 539 -8.81 -7.14 55.10
CA SER A 539 -8.58 -7.97 53.91
C SER A 539 -8.69 -7.16 52.62
N CYS A 540 -7.84 -7.50 51.67
CA CYS A 540 -7.88 -6.97 50.32
C CYS A 540 -7.51 -8.04 49.27
N VAL A 541 -7.92 -7.83 48.03
CA VAL A 541 -7.56 -8.67 46.89
C VAL A 541 -6.15 -8.35 46.43
N ILE A 542 -5.40 -9.38 46.07
CA ILE A 542 -4.11 -9.28 45.42
C ILE A 542 -4.20 -9.99 44.07
N ARG A 543 -3.53 -9.45 43.07
CA ARG A 543 -3.43 -10.10 41.77
C ARG A 543 -2.54 -11.35 41.89
N GLU A 544 -2.97 -12.43 41.27
CA GLU A 544 -2.32 -13.73 41.34
C GLU A 544 -0.86 -13.70 40.85
N ASP A 545 -0.57 -12.85 39.85
CA ASP A 545 0.76 -12.65 39.28
C ASP A 545 1.71 -11.80 40.15
N GLN A 546 1.21 -11.17 41.22
CA GLN A 546 1.96 -10.17 42.00
C GLN A 546 2.10 -10.49 43.50
N TRP A 547 1.52 -11.57 43.96
CA TRP A 547 1.52 -11.86 45.40
C TRP A 547 2.93 -12.23 45.93
N GLN A 548 3.75 -12.89 45.10
CA GLN A 548 5.13 -13.26 45.52
C GLN A 548 6.00 -12.01 45.69
N ASP A 549 5.98 -11.09 44.69
CA ASP A 549 6.73 -9.82 44.77
C ASP A 549 6.26 -8.96 45.95
N LEU A 550 4.97 -8.98 46.24
CA LEU A 550 4.43 -8.30 47.43
C LEU A 550 4.89 -8.99 48.73
N SER A 551 4.85 -10.32 48.78
CA SER A 551 5.29 -11.10 49.93
C SER A 551 6.75 -10.81 50.32
N ASP A 552 7.63 -10.83 49.33
CA ASP A 552 9.05 -10.55 49.50
C ASP A 552 9.27 -9.12 50.01
N LYS A 553 8.60 -8.14 49.46
CA LYS A 553 8.71 -6.73 49.88
C LYS A 553 8.14 -6.48 51.29
N LEU A 554 7.05 -7.17 51.65
CA LEU A 554 6.53 -7.09 53.00
C LEU A 554 7.52 -7.69 54.01
N GLY A 555 8.19 -8.80 53.67
CA GLY A 555 9.25 -9.40 54.45
C GLY A 555 10.46 -8.47 54.65
N ASP A 556 10.85 -7.76 53.60
CA ASP A 556 11.94 -6.76 53.64
C ASP A 556 11.62 -5.60 54.58
N ASP A 557 10.36 -5.19 54.67
CA ASP A 557 9.86 -4.16 55.60
C ASP A 557 9.55 -4.69 57.01
N GLY A 558 9.90 -5.94 57.31
CA GLY A 558 9.76 -6.55 58.60
C GLY A 558 8.32 -6.98 58.96
N ILE A 559 7.45 -7.14 58.00
CA ILE A 559 6.13 -7.70 58.14
C ILE A 559 6.18 -9.20 57.88
N GLU A 560 5.87 -9.99 58.90
CA GLU A 560 5.85 -11.45 58.77
C GLU A 560 4.70 -11.90 57.86
N VAL A 561 5.01 -12.66 56.79
CA VAL A 561 4.04 -13.14 55.82
C VAL A 561 3.90 -14.66 55.93
N ASP A 562 2.70 -15.11 56.27
CA ASP A 562 2.35 -16.53 56.20
C ASP A 562 1.64 -16.84 54.85
N ALA A 563 2.38 -17.50 53.97
CA ALA A 563 1.89 -17.95 52.65
C ALA A 563 1.75 -19.48 52.58
N ALA A 564 1.67 -20.20 53.70
CA ALA A 564 1.66 -21.66 53.73
C ALA A 564 0.50 -22.34 52.97
N GLY A 565 -0.59 -21.59 52.67
CA GLY A 565 -1.70 -22.07 51.88
C GLY A 565 -1.58 -21.85 50.35
N LEU A 566 -0.60 -21.07 49.92
CA LEU A 566 -0.33 -20.81 48.52
C LEU A 566 0.94 -21.58 48.12
N GLY A 567 0.76 -22.75 47.52
CA GLY A 567 1.90 -23.56 47.07
C GLY A 567 2.87 -22.71 46.27
N ARG A 568 4.15 -22.72 46.61
CA ARG A 568 5.20 -22.18 45.73
C ARG A 568 5.13 -22.97 44.45
N SER A 569 4.75 -22.31 43.35
CA SER A 569 4.96 -22.84 42.01
C SER A 569 6.48 -23.03 41.87
N ASN A 570 6.97 -24.27 42.07
CA ASN A 570 8.29 -24.63 41.63
C ASN A 570 8.22 -24.84 40.11
N ASP A 571 9.06 -24.11 39.38
CA ASP A 571 9.48 -24.15 37.97
C ASP A 571 8.51 -23.57 36.93
#